data_7f0a5127b41234924b4c0f3046ae095c
#
_entry.id   7f0a5127b41234924b4c0f3046ae095c
#
_cell.length_a   1.000
_cell.length_b   1.000
_cell.length_c   1.000
_cell.angle_alpha   90.00
_cell.angle_beta   90.00
_cell.angle_gamma   90.00
#
_symmetry.space_group_name_H-M   'P 1'
#
loop_
_entity.id
_entity.type
_entity.pdbx_description
1 polymer ?
#
loop_
_entity_poly.entity_id
_entity_poly.type
_entity_poly.pdbx_seq_one_letter_code
_entity_poly.pdbx_strand_id
1 'polypeptide(L)' 'MAELVKYIACCLVDHPDLVEVREVPGDQALILELRVAPEDMDKVIGKQGRIAKAIRAVVKAASLKTGQNVLVEIV' A
#
# COMPACT_ATOMS: atom_id res chain seq x y z
N MET A 1 -0.43 5.46 9.00
CA MET A 1 -0.68 4.30 8.12
C MET A 1 -0.03 4.45 6.74
N ALA A 2 -0.09 5.63 6.16
CA ALA A 2 0.58 5.87 4.88
C ALA A 2 2.10 5.60 4.95
N GLU A 3 2.73 5.96 6.04
CA GLU A 3 4.15 5.72 6.23
C GLU A 3 4.51 4.24 6.25
N LEU A 4 3.63 3.42 6.83
CA LEU A 4 3.83 1.96 6.85
C LEU A 4 3.78 1.39 5.44
N VAL A 5 2.80 1.79 4.65
CA VAL A 5 2.66 1.33 3.27
C VAL A 5 3.85 1.77 2.43
N LYS A 6 4.27 3.02 2.59
CA LYS A 6 5.42 3.56 1.88
C LYS A 6 6.69 2.79 2.23
N TYR A 7 6.91 2.51 3.52
CA TYR A 7 8.07 1.76 3.97
C TYR A 7 8.12 0.38 3.33
N ILE A 8 7.00 -0.34 3.37
CA ILE A 8 6.92 -1.67 2.79
C ILE A 8 7.23 -1.63 1.29
N ALA A 9 6.62 -0.68 0.56
CA ALA A 9 6.87 -0.55 -0.86
C ALA A 9 8.33 -0.22 -1.17
N CYS A 10 8.94 0.68 -0.40
CA CYS A 10 10.34 1.04 -0.58
C CYS A 10 11.29 -0.14 -0.39
N CYS A 11 10.91 -1.10 0.46
CA CYS A 11 11.71 -2.31 0.66
C CYS A 11 11.63 -3.28 -0.52
N LEU A 12 10.60 -3.16 -1.35
CA LEU A 12 10.33 -4.12 -2.44
C LEU A 12 10.81 -3.65 -3.80
N VAL A 13 10.89 -2.34 -4.00
CA VAL A 13 11.12 -1.76 -5.33
C VAL A 13 12.59 -1.40 -5.55
N ASP A 14 12.96 -1.24 -6.83
CA ASP A 14 14.30 -0.78 -7.21
C ASP A 14 14.39 0.75 -7.25
N HIS A 15 13.26 1.43 -7.33
CA HIS A 15 13.20 2.90 -7.41
C HIS A 15 12.39 3.47 -6.26
N PRO A 16 12.91 3.40 -5.02
CA PRO A 16 12.16 3.86 -3.85
C PRO A 16 11.86 5.37 -3.87
N ASP A 17 12.67 6.15 -4.59
CA ASP A 17 12.45 7.59 -4.76
C ASP A 17 11.19 7.91 -5.57
N LEU A 18 10.66 6.93 -6.32
CA LEU A 18 9.44 7.09 -7.10
C LEU A 18 8.19 6.55 -6.40
N VAL A 19 8.34 6.06 -5.17
CA VAL A 19 7.21 5.56 -4.40
C VAL A 19 6.43 6.73 -3.81
N GLU A 20 5.13 6.75 -4.07
CA GLU A 20 4.23 7.75 -3.51
C GLU A 20 3.03 7.05 -2.88
N VAL A 21 2.62 7.54 -1.72
CA VAL A 21 1.38 7.10 -1.08
C VAL A 21 0.51 8.31 -0.85
N ARG A 22 -0.69 8.28 -1.41
CA ARG A 22 -1.64 9.36 -1.29
C ARG A 22 -2.82 8.93 -0.43
N GLU A 23 -3.16 9.75 0.55
CA GLU A 23 -4.32 9.50 1.39
C GLU A 23 -5.55 10.14 0.76
N VAL A 24 -6.57 9.33 0.48
CA VAL A 24 -7.83 9.81 -0.09
C VAL A 24 -8.93 9.44 0.90
N PRO A 25 -9.49 10.43 1.61
CA PRO A 25 -10.58 10.15 2.55
C PRO A 25 -11.84 9.74 1.79
N GLY A 26 -12.41 8.60 2.22
CA GLY A 26 -13.69 8.12 1.70
C GLY A 26 -14.76 8.23 2.78
N ASP A 27 -15.99 7.90 2.42
CA ASP A 27 -17.12 8.02 3.34
C ASP A 27 -17.00 7.08 4.55
N GLN A 28 -16.51 5.87 4.33
CA GLN A 28 -16.44 4.85 5.38
C GLN A 28 -15.04 4.29 5.58
N ALA A 29 -14.07 4.76 4.79
CA ALA A 29 -12.72 4.25 4.84
C ALA A 29 -11.73 5.29 4.35
N LEU A 30 -10.50 5.21 4.86
CA LEU A 30 -9.38 5.95 4.30
C LEU A 30 -8.76 5.08 3.21
N ILE A 31 -8.62 5.63 2.02
CA ILE A 31 -8.01 4.93 0.89
C ILE A 31 -6.57 5.42 0.75
N LEU A 32 -5.65 4.48 0.75
CA LEU A 32 -4.24 4.76 0.50
C LEU A 32 -3.91 4.32 -0.92
N GLU A 33 -3.65 5.29 -1.78
CA GLU A 33 -3.25 5.03 -3.16
C GLU A 33 -1.73 4.91 -3.22
N LEU A 34 -1.26 3.71 -3.52
CA LEU A 34 0.16 3.45 -3.66
C LEU A 34 0.56 3.54 -5.13
N ARG A 35 1.55 4.38 -5.43
CA ARG A 35 2.10 4.52 -6.77
C ARG A 35 3.59 4.23 -6.72
N VAL A 36 4.05 3.42 -7.67
CA VAL A 36 5.46 3.08 -7.82
C VAL A 36 5.87 3.28 -9.27
N ALA A 37 7.18 3.18 -9.55
CA ALA A 37 7.66 3.21 -10.94
C ALA A 37 6.98 2.10 -11.74
N PRO A 38 6.65 2.33 -13.03
CA PRO A 38 5.99 1.30 -13.84
C PRO A 38 6.73 -0.03 -13.86
N GLU A 39 8.06 -0.01 -13.91
CA GLU A 39 8.86 -1.21 -13.91
C GLU A 39 8.88 -1.93 -12.56
N ASP A 40 8.43 -1.29 -11.50
CA ASP A 40 8.36 -1.86 -10.16
C ASP A 40 6.97 -2.38 -9.79
N MET A 41 5.97 -2.21 -10.66
CA MET A 41 4.60 -2.63 -10.37
C MET A 41 4.52 -4.09 -9.99
N ASP A 42 5.21 -4.96 -10.71
CA ASP A 42 5.18 -6.40 -10.43
C ASP A 42 5.77 -6.73 -9.06
N LYS A 43 6.66 -5.89 -8.55
CA LYS A 43 7.30 -6.10 -7.26
C LYS A 43 6.38 -5.83 -6.08
N VAL A 44 5.40 -4.94 -6.26
CA VAL A 44 4.42 -4.65 -5.22
C VAL A 44 3.13 -5.45 -5.38
N ILE A 45 2.84 -5.93 -6.58
CA ILE A 45 1.71 -6.80 -6.83
C ILE A 45 2.07 -8.25 -6.53
N GLY A 46 3.21 -8.69 -7.06
CA GLY A 46 3.68 -10.05 -6.91
C GLY A 46 2.95 -11.02 -7.82
N LYS A 47 3.43 -12.25 -7.85
CA LYS A 47 2.84 -13.29 -8.66
C LYS A 47 1.44 -13.61 -8.13
N GLN A 48 0.46 -13.51 -9.02
CA GLN A 48 -0.96 -13.74 -8.68
C GLN A 48 -1.48 -12.79 -7.58
N GLY A 49 -0.86 -11.62 -7.46
CA GLY A 49 -1.28 -10.62 -6.48
C GLY A 49 -0.93 -10.94 -5.04
N ARG A 50 -0.02 -11.87 -4.79
CA ARG A 50 0.31 -12.32 -3.42
C ARG A 50 0.92 -11.23 -2.56
N ILE A 51 1.80 -10.41 -3.14
CA ILE A 51 2.44 -9.33 -2.38
C ILE A 51 1.41 -8.25 -2.05
N ALA A 52 0.57 -7.89 -3.01
CA ALA A 52 -0.50 -6.93 -2.76
C ALA A 52 -1.46 -7.41 -1.67
N LYS A 53 -1.80 -8.69 -1.67
CA LYS A 53 -2.63 -9.27 -0.61
C LYS A 53 -1.95 -9.20 0.75
N ALA A 54 -0.65 -9.46 0.79
CA ALA A 54 0.11 -9.39 2.04
C ALA A 54 0.15 -7.96 2.58
N ILE A 55 0.37 -6.98 1.73
CA ILE A 55 0.35 -5.57 2.13
C ILE A 55 -1.03 -5.20 2.70
N ARG A 56 -2.10 -5.59 2.02
CA ARG A 56 -3.46 -5.33 2.48
C ARG A 56 -3.75 -6.01 3.82
N ALA A 57 -3.25 -7.23 4.02
CA ALA A 57 -3.42 -7.95 5.28
C ALA A 57 -2.73 -7.24 6.44
N VAL A 58 -1.50 -6.77 6.23
CA VAL A 58 -0.76 -6.01 7.25
C VAL A 58 -1.48 -4.72 7.60
N VAL A 59 -1.93 -3.99 6.59
CA VAL A 59 -2.64 -2.72 6.79
C VAL A 59 -3.96 -2.96 7.53
N LYS A 60 -4.69 -4.00 7.16
CA LYS A 60 -5.94 -4.35 7.82
C LYS A 60 -5.72 -4.67 9.30
N ALA A 61 -4.70 -5.47 9.61
CA ALA A 61 -4.36 -5.80 10.99
C ALA A 61 -4.02 -4.55 11.80
N ALA A 62 -3.25 -3.63 11.22
CA ALA A 62 -2.91 -2.38 11.87
C ALA A 62 -4.13 -1.48 12.06
N SER A 63 -5.04 -1.45 11.07
CA SER A 63 -6.24 -0.62 11.13
C SER A 63 -7.22 -1.09 12.21
N LEU A 64 -7.25 -2.39 12.50
CA LEU A 64 -8.08 -2.92 13.57
C LEU A 64 -7.68 -2.37 14.94
N LYS A 65 -6.38 -2.13 15.13
CA LYS A 65 -5.88 -1.57 16.39
C LYS A 65 -6.28 -0.11 16.57
N THR A 66 -6.36 0.64 15.48
CA THR A 66 -6.69 2.07 15.51
C THR A 66 -8.19 2.32 15.42
N GLY A 67 -8.98 1.31 15.09
CA GLY A 67 -10.42 1.46 14.86
C GLY A 67 -10.75 2.15 13.54
N GLN A 68 -9.77 2.45 12.71
CA GLN A 68 -9.97 3.11 11.43
C GLN A 68 -9.99 2.08 10.30
N ASN A 69 -10.97 2.19 9.42
CA ASN A 69 -11.03 1.34 8.23
C ASN A 69 -10.12 1.93 7.16
N VAL A 70 -9.13 1.16 6.73
CA VAL A 70 -8.13 1.60 5.75
C VAL A 70 -8.06 0.60 4.62
N LEU A 71 -8.13 1.10 3.39
CA LEU A 71 -8.01 0.31 2.17
C LEU A 71 -6.77 0.76 1.39
N VAL A 72 -6.08 -0.19 0.78
CA VAL A 72 -4.90 0.10 -0.05
C VAL A 72 -5.22 -0.23 -1.50
N GLU A 73 -4.98 0.73 -2.38
CA GLU A 73 -5.10 0.56 -3.82
C GLU A 73 -3.76 0.83 -4.49
N ILE A 74 -3.38 -0.06 -5.39
CA ILE A 74 -2.16 0.12 -6.20
C ILE A 74 -2.61 0.72 -7.54
N VAL A 75 -2.15 1.91 -7.83
CA VAL A 75 -2.56 2.65 -9.02
C VAL A 75 -1.44 2.84 -10.05
#